data_5d826bbc2a4b2e8136e8070373e2c40c
#
_entry.id   5d826bbc2a4b2e8136e8070373e2c40c
#
_cell.length_a   1.000
_cell.length_b   1.000
_cell.length_c   1.000
_cell.angle_alpha   90.00
_cell.angle_beta   90.00
_cell.angle_gamma   90.00
#
_symmetry.space_group_name_H-M   'P 1'
#
loop_
_entity.id
_entity.type
_entity.pdbx_description
1 polymer ?
#
loop_
_entity_poly.entity_id
_entity_poly.type
_entity_poly.pdbx_seq_one_letter_code
_entity_poly.pdbx_strand_id
1 'polypeptide(L)'
;AFSIISSDSQAMGRVGEVITRTWQTAHKMKIQRGPLESDTDRNDNNRIKRYIAKYTINPAITHGVSHEVGSIEVGKLADLVLWKPAFFGTKPSLVIKGGMIATAPMGDPNASIPTPQPVHYRPMFASIGKTVHSTSMTFLSQAAFAAGIHEQLGLQSLIGVVKGCRTATKDQMIHNDWQPDIQVDPQTYEVTADGMLLTCEPVDVLPMAQRYFLF
;
A
#
# COMPACT_ATOMS: atom_id res chain seq x y z
N ALA A 1 -3.64 4.48 -16.78
CA ALA A 1 -3.60 4.44 -15.33
C ALA A 1 -2.99 3.13 -14.84
N PHE A 2 -1.91 3.21 -14.11
CA PHE A 2 -1.26 2.05 -13.51
C PHE A 2 -2.12 1.49 -12.39
N SER A 3 -2.29 0.17 -12.37
CA SER A 3 -3.11 -0.52 -11.37
C SER A 3 -2.32 -0.87 -10.11
N ILE A 4 -1.01 -1.01 -10.24
CA ILE A 4 -0.09 -1.46 -9.19
C ILE A 4 1.14 -0.57 -9.17
N ILE A 5 1.71 -0.38 -7.99
CA ILE A 5 3.00 0.28 -7.75
C ILE A 5 3.85 -0.67 -6.92
N SER A 6 5.09 -0.86 -7.31
CA SER A 6 6.08 -1.67 -6.59
C SER A 6 7.37 -0.89 -6.34
N SER A 7 8.19 -1.36 -5.42
CA SER A 7 9.38 -0.62 -4.95
C SER A 7 10.70 -1.14 -5.49
N ASP A 8 10.78 -2.39 -5.95
CA ASP A 8 12.06 -3.06 -6.25
C ASP A 8 13.07 -3.00 -5.07
N SER A 9 12.57 -3.15 -3.85
CA SER A 9 13.31 -2.84 -2.61
C SER A 9 14.53 -3.72 -2.35
N GLN A 10 14.57 -4.92 -2.92
CA GLN A 10 15.71 -5.84 -2.76
C GLN A 10 16.87 -5.50 -3.69
N ALA A 11 16.66 -4.68 -4.71
CA ALA A 11 17.67 -4.27 -5.67
C ALA A 11 17.90 -2.76 -5.65
N MET A 12 17.08 -1.98 -6.32
CA MET A 12 17.31 -0.55 -6.54
C MET A 12 16.27 0.38 -5.89
N GLY A 13 15.23 -0.18 -5.28
CA GLY A 13 14.13 0.59 -4.70
C GLY A 13 14.13 0.64 -3.17
N ARG A 14 13.23 1.46 -2.63
CA ARG A 14 12.97 1.60 -1.20
C ARG A 14 11.48 1.68 -0.96
N VAL A 15 10.94 0.83 -0.08
CA VAL A 15 9.50 0.78 0.23
C VAL A 15 8.97 2.13 0.69
N GLY A 16 9.63 2.79 1.62
CA GLY A 16 9.23 4.11 2.11
C GLY A 16 9.24 5.18 1.02
N GLU A 17 10.20 5.14 0.11
CA GLU A 17 10.28 6.09 -0.99
C GLU A 17 9.15 5.89 -1.99
N VAL A 18 8.83 4.66 -2.38
CA VAL A 18 7.76 4.42 -3.34
C VAL A 18 6.39 4.84 -2.80
N ILE A 19 6.11 4.63 -1.52
CA ILE A 19 4.89 5.13 -0.87
C ILE A 19 4.86 6.67 -0.91
N THR A 20 5.96 7.31 -0.55
CA THR A 20 6.11 8.78 -0.62
C THR A 20 5.85 9.28 -2.04
N ARG A 21 6.46 8.69 -3.06
CA ARG A 21 6.28 9.07 -4.48
C ARG A 21 4.87 8.84 -4.97
N THR A 22 4.22 7.78 -4.50
CA THR A 22 2.81 7.52 -4.80
C THR A 22 1.93 8.68 -4.36
N TRP A 23 2.13 9.20 -3.16
CA TRP A 23 1.35 10.33 -2.64
C TRP A 23 1.72 11.67 -3.26
N GLN A 24 2.99 11.87 -3.62
CA GLN A 24 3.40 13.03 -4.42
C GLN A 24 2.74 13.01 -5.80
N THR A 25 2.65 11.85 -6.44
CA THR A 25 1.94 11.68 -7.72
C THR A 25 0.43 11.94 -7.55
N ALA A 26 -0.19 11.44 -6.48
CA ALA A 26 -1.60 11.69 -6.19
C ALA A 26 -1.87 13.20 -6.05
N HIS A 27 -1.02 13.90 -5.33
CA HIS A 27 -1.11 15.35 -5.16
C HIS A 27 -0.93 16.10 -6.50
N LYS A 28 0.10 15.74 -7.27
CA LYS A 28 0.33 16.31 -8.61
C LYS A 28 -0.91 16.14 -9.50
N MET A 29 -1.50 14.95 -9.53
CA MET A 29 -2.69 14.70 -10.32
C MET A 29 -3.91 15.50 -9.84
N LYS A 30 -4.04 15.74 -8.53
CA LYS A 30 -5.07 16.62 -7.99
C LYS A 30 -4.91 18.05 -8.51
N ILE A 31 -3.71 18.60 -8.45
CA ILE A 31 -3.44 19.97 -8.90
C ILE A 31 -3.63 20.13 -10.41
N GLN A 32 -3.14 19.18 -11.21
CA GLN A 32 -3.16 19.30 -12.67
C GLN A 32 -4.50 18.87 -13.31
N ARG A 33 -5.24 17.94 -12.69
CA ARG A 33 -6.47 17.36 -13.26
C ARG A 33 -7.73 17.68 -12.47
N GLY A 34 -7.61 18.38 -11.33
CA GLY A 34 -8.72 18.73 -10.47
C GLY A 34 -9.26 17.56 -9.63
N PRO A 35 -10.38 17.80 -8.92
CA PRO A 35 -11.06 16.78 -8.13
C PRO A 35 -11.62 15.65 -9.00
N LEU A 36 -11.82 14.48 -8.42
CA LEU A 36 -12.61 13.41 -9.04
C LEU A 36 -14.10 13.72 -8.83
N GLU A 37 -14.97 13.14 -9.67
CA GLU A 37 -16.41 13.44 -9.71
C GLU A 37 -17.13 13.37 -8.35
N SER A 38 -16.66 12.49 -7.47
CA SER A 38 -17.25 12.28 -6.14
C SER A 38 -16.40 12.83 -4.98
N ASP A 39 -15.29 13.52 -5.28
CA ASP A 39 -14.52 14.24 -4.27
C ASP A 39 -15.22 15.56 -3.93
N THR A 40 -14.95 16.07 -2.74
CA THR A 40 -15.48 17.35 -2.26
C THR A 40 -14.33 18.25 -1.82
N ASP A 41 -14.64 19.51 -1.55
CA ASP A 41 -13.70 20.47 -0.94
C ASP A 41 -13.23 20.07 0.47
N ARG A 42 -13.87 19.06 1.08
CA ARG A 42 -13.54 18.54 2.42
C ARG A 42 -12.86 17.18 2.43
N ASN A 43 -12.88 16.43 1.34
CA ASN A 43 -12.26 15.11 1.26
C ASN A 43 -11.97 14.67 -0.17
N ASP A 44 -10.94 13.84 -0.32
CA ASP A 44 -10.52 13.19 -1.55
C ASP A 44 -10.61 11.65 -1.40
N ASN A 45 -11.66 11.14 -0.78
CA ASN A 45 -11.75 9.73 -0.42
C ASN A 45 -11.61 8.79 -1.62
N ASN A 46 -12.15 9.15 -2.79
CA ASN A 46 -12.03 8.30 -3.98
C ASN A 46 -10.62 8.30 -4.55
N ARG A 47 -9.95 9.44 -4.56
CA ARG A 47 -8.53 9.52 -4.94
C ARG A 47 -7.67 8.71 -3.98
N ILE A 48 -7.89 8.84 -2.67
CA ILE A 48 -7.18 8.09 -1.64
C ILE A 48 -7.37 6.58 -1.85
N LYS A 49 -8.61 6.10 -2.00
CA LYS A 49 -8.91 4.69 -2.26
C LYS A 49 -8.22 4.17 -3.52
N ARG A 50 -8.26 4.95 -4.61
CA ARG A 50 -7.59 4.61 -5.87
C ARG A 50 -6.08 4.42 -5.69
N TYR A 51 -5.41 5.30 -4.94
CA TYR A 51 -3.96 5.24 -4.76
C TYR A 51 -3.54 4.21 -3.72
N ILE A 52 -4.29 4.03 -2.64
CA ILE A 52 -4.07 2.95 -1.66
C ILE A 52 -4.20 1.58 -2.34
N ALA A 53 -5.23 1.36 -3.16
CA ALA A 53 -5.44 0.10 -3.86
C ALA A 53 -4.23 -0.35 -4.70
N LYS A 54 -3.42 0.59 -5.21
CA LYS A 54 -2.24 0.31 -6.03
C LYS A 54 -1.11 -0.44 -5.29
N TYR A 55 -1.04 -0.34 -3.98
CA TYR A 55 -0.01 -1.01 -3.16
C TYR A 55 -0.59 -1.87 -2.04
N THR A 56 -1.89 -2.14 -2.08
CA THR A 56 -2.58 -3.03 -1.12
C THR A 56 -3.35 -4.12 -1.86
N ILE A 57 -4.63 -3.90 -2.17
CA ILE A 57 -5.51 -4.95 -2.71
C ILE A 57 -5.13 -5.36 -4.14
N ASN A 58 -4.70 -4.45 -5.01
CA ASN A 58 -4.40 -4.81 -6.40
C ASN A 58 -3.17 -5.73 -6.51
N PRO A 59 -2.03 -5.48 -5.82
CA PRO A 59 -0.96 -6.47 -5.73
C PRO A 59 -1.44 -7.79 -5.12
N ALA A 60 -2.29 -7.75 -4.09
CA ALA A 60 -2.79 -8.98 -3.46
C ALA A 60 -3.64 -9.83 -4.43
N ILE A 61 -4.46 -9.21 -5.28
CA ILE A 61 -5.20 -9.89 -6.36
C ILE A 61 -4.22 -10.51 -7.35
N THR A 62 -3.27 -9.73 -7.85
CA THR A 62 -2.30 -10.18 -8.85
C THR A 62 -1.42 -11.32 -8.35
N HIS A 63 -1.03 -11.29 -7.08
CA HIS A 63 -0.25 -12.37 -6.46
C HIS A 63 -1.12 -13.54 -5.97
N GLY A 64 -2.45 -13.47 -6.09
CA GLY A 64 -3.36 -14.54 -5.70
C GLY A 64 -3.45 -14.75 -4.19
N VAL A 65 -3.31 -13.67 -3.41
CA VAL A 65 -3.31 -13.69 -1.94
C VAL A 65 -4.38 -12.77 -1.34
N SER A 66 -5.26 -12.22 -2.18
CA SER A 66 -6.29 -11.25 -1.77
C SER A 66 -7.36 -11.80 -0.84
N HIS A 67 -7.45 -13.12 -0.70
CA HIS A 67 -8.33 -13.79 0.28
C HIS A 67 -7.77 -13.76 1.70
N GLU A 68 -6.48 -13.46 1.86
CA GLU A 68 -5.78 -13.38 3.16
C GLU A 68 -5.44 -11.94 3.56
N VAL A 69 -5.06 -11.09 2.58
CA VAL A 69 -4.53 -9.74 2.83
C VAL A 69 -4.99 -8.74 1.76
N GLY A 70 -4.71 -7.46 1.98
CA GLY A 70 -4.83 -6.39 0.98
C GLY A 70 -6.05 -5.49 1.16
N SER A 71 -7.07 -5.89 1.93
CA SER A 71 -8.25 -5.08 2.23
C SER A 71 -8.72 -5.29 3.66
N ILE A 72 -9.54 -4.37 4.16
CA ILE A 72 -10.13 -4.42 5.48
C ILE A 72 -11.46 -5.17 5.37
N GLU A 73 -11.38 -6.48 5.55
CA GLU A 73 -12.54 -7.39 5.49
C GLU A 73 -12.45 -8.44 6.59
N VAL A 74 -13.61 -8.88 7.08
CA VAL A 74 -13.68 -9.95 8.08
C VAL A 74 -13.09 -11.25 7.51
N GLY A 75 -12.22 -11.89 8.26
CA GLY A 75 -11.53 -13.13 7.87
C GLY A 75 -10.15 -12.92 7.27
N LYS A 76 -9.75 -11.70 6.94
CA LYS A 76 -8.38 -11.39 6.49
C LYS A 76 -7.48 -10.99 7.66
N LEU A 77 -6.17 -11.12 7.43
CA LEU A 77 -5.15 -10.72 8.40
C LEU A 77 -5.28 -9.22 8.72
N ALA A 78 -5.39 -8.89 9.99
CA ALA A 78 -5.59 -7.51 10.45
C ALA A 78 -4.27 -6.70 10.41
N ASP A 79 -3.81 -6.38 9.20
CA ASP A 79 -2.69 -5.50 8.92
C ASP A 79 -3.22 -4.11 8.63
N LEU A 80 -3.12 -3.20 9.59
CA LEU A 80 -3.77 -1.91 9.56
C LEU A 80 -2.79 -0.77 9.87
N VAL A 81 -3.02 0.37 9.24
CA VAL A 81 -2.28 1.60 9.54
C VAL A 81 -3.27 2.72 9.88
N LEU A 82 -3.11 3.31 11.06
CA LEU A 82 -3.93 4.43 11.51
C LEU A 82 -3.18 5.75 11.30
N TRP A 83 -3.87 6.71 10.70
CA TRP A 83 -3.33 8.02 10.40
C TRP A 83 -4.14 9.12 11.09
N LYS A 84 -3.44 10.13 11.58
CA LYS A 84 -4.06 11.45 11.77
C LYS A 84 -4.13 12.11 10.39
N PRO A 85 -5.26 12.69 9.96
CA PRO A 85 -5.41 13.26 8.62
C PRO A 85 -4.27 14.23 8.24
N ALA A 86 -3.88 15.11 9.15
CA ALA A 86 -2.79 16.07 8.94
C ALA A 86 -1.41 15.44 8.67
N PHE A 87 -1.22 14.17 8.99
CA PHE A 87 0.04 13.43 8.81
C PHE A 87 -0.10 12.24 7.84
N PHE A 88 -1.19 12.21 7.09
CA PHE A 88 -1.46 11.14 6.14
C PHE A 88 -0.32 10.96 5.13
N GLY A 89 0.05 9.70 4.90
CA GLY A 89 1.15 9.34 3.99
C GLY A 89 2.56 9.64 4.50
N THR A 90 2.69 10.30 5.66
CA THR A 90 3.99 10.72 6.21
C THR A 90 4.30 10.03 7.54
N LYS A 91 3.38 10.12 8.49
CA LYS A 91 3.64 9.70 9.88
C LYS A 91 2.42 9.00 10.47
N PRO A 92 2.36 7.65 10.43
CA PRO A 92 1.25 6.93 11.02
C PRO A 92 1.19 7.10 12.52
N SER A 93 0.00 7.07 13.10
CA SER A 93 -0.18 7.06 14.56
C SER A 93 0.06 5.65 15.12
N LEU A 94 -0.30 4.63 14.35
CA LEU A 94 -0.25 3.25 14.79
C LEU A 94 -0.11 2.33 13.60
N VAL A 95 0.75 1.33 13.72
CA VAL A 95 0.86 0.21 12.77
C VAL A 95 0.50 -1.07 13.50
N ILE A 96 -0.52 -1.76 12.98
CA ILE A 96 -1.01 -3.04 13.48
C ILE A 96 -0.62 -4.14 12.49
N LYS A 97 -0.11 -5.22 12.99
CA LYS A 97 0.25 -6.42 12.23
C LYS A 97 -0.44 -7.63 12.83
N GLY A 98 -1.27 -8.32 12.06
CA GLY A 98 -2.01 -9.48 12.54
C GLY A 98 -2.87 -9.19 13.79
N GLY A 99 -3.43 -7.99 13.89
CA GLY A 99 -4.25 -7.56 15.04
C GLY A 99 -3.47 -7.05 16.25
N MET A 100 -2.13 -7.09 16.23
CA MET A 100 -1.27 -6.62 17.33
C MET A 100 -0.48 -5.39 16.93
N ILE A 101 -0.21 -4.48 17.87
CA ILE A 101 0.57 -3.26 17.61
C ILE A 101 2.01 -3.65 17.27
N ALA A 102 2.45 -3.30 16.06
CA ALA A 102 3.82 -3.50 15.58
C ALA A 102 4.71 -2.29 15.87
N THR A 103 4.19 -1.09 15.69
CA THR A 103 4.92 0.16 15.92
C THR A 103 3.94 1.26 16.32
N ALA A 104 4.32 2.04 17.33
CA ALA A 104 3.56 3.21 17.76
C ALA A 104 4.49 4.28 18.39
N PRO A 105 4.10 5.56 18.41
CA PRO A 105 4.76 6.57 19.25
C PRO A 105 4.61 6.21 20.72
N MET A 106 5.71 6.19 21.42
CA MET A 106 5.73 5.90 22.86
C MET A 106 6.85 6.71 23.54
N GLY A 107 6.59 7.21 24.74
CA GLY A 107 7.60 7.77 25.62
C GLY A 107 8.48 6.71 26.26
N ASP A 108 9.16 7.07 27.35
CA ASP A 108 9.93 6.10 28.13
C ASP A 108 8.99 5.05 28.74
N PRO A 109 9.14 3.75 28.42
CA PRO A 109 8.27 2.70 28.94
C PRO A 109 8.38 2.50 30.47
N ASN A 110 9.43 3.01 31.08
CA ASN A 110 9.66 2.92 32.51
C ASN A 110 9.23 4.19 33.28
N ALA A 111 8.74 5.21 32.58
CA ALA A 111 8.30 6.45 33.23
C ALA A 111 7.04 6.23 34.04
N SER A 112 7.00 6.83 35.23
CA SER A 112 5.84 6.78 36.13
C SER A 112 4.85 7.94 35.94
N ILE A 113 5.03 8.74 34.88
CA ILE A 113 4.17 9.89 34.55
C ILE A 113 3.29 9.61 33.34
N PRO A 114 2.09 10.22 33.23
CA PRO A 114 1.18 9.97 32.11
C PRO A 114 1.70 10.43 30.76
N THR A 115 2.63 11.37 30.70
CA THR A 115 3.17 11.96 29.46
C THR A 115 4.70 11.87 29.43
N PRO A 116 5.27 10.66 29.37
CA PRO A 116 6.72 10.50 29.37
C PRO A 116 7.36 11.09 28.12
N GLN A 117 8.53 11.71 28.27
CA GLN A 117 9.29 12.33 27.18
C GLN A 117 10.73 11.75 27.15
N PRO A 118 11.39 11.74 26.00
CA PRO A 118 10.90 12.03 24.66
C PRO A 118 10.02 10.91 24.09
N VAL A 119 9.13 11.27 23.16
CA VAL A 119 8.26 10.30 22.46
C VAL A 119 8.89 9.91 21.11
N HIS A 120 9.09 8.63 20.91
CA HIS A 120 9.64 8.07 19.67
C HIS A 120 8.76 6.95 19.13
N TYR A 121 8.88 6.66 17.81
CA TYR A 121 8.35 5.41 17.25
C TYR A 121 9.15 4.25 17.82
N ARG A 122 8.45 3.31 18.41
CA ARG A 122 9.06 2.13 19.02
C ARG A 122 8.45 0.85 18.45
N PRO A 123 9.29 -0.19 18.22
CA PRO A 123 8.79 -1.55 18.00
C PRO A 123 7.97 -2.00 19.22
N MET A 124 6.84 -2.65 18.93
CA MET A 124 5.90 -3.13 19.93
C MET A 124 5.71 -4.66 19.80
N PHE A 125 4.70 -5.18 20.44
CA PHE A 125 4.43 -6.61 20.61
C PHE A 125 4.53 -7.45 19.34
N ALA A 126 3.94 -6.99 18.22
CA ALA A 126 3.96 -7.72 16.96
C ALA A 126 5.34 -7.76 16.27
N SER A 127 6.29 -6.91 16.70
CA SER A 127 7.63 -6.80 16.11
C SER A 127 8.70 -7.52 16.93
N ILE A 128 8.35 -8.23 18.01
CA ILE A 128 9.32 -8.76 18.98
C ILE A 128 9.09 -10.25 19.25
N GLY A 129 10.19 -11.01 19.27
CA GLY A 129 10.20 -12.40 19.71
C GLY A 129 9.32 -13.31 18.89
N LYS A 130 8.68 -14.28 19.53
CA LYS A 130 7.84 -15.30 18.84
C LYS A 130 6.55 -14.73 18.25
N THR A 131 6.10 -13.58 18.68
CA THR A 131 4.89 -12.94 18.13
C THR A 131 5.05 -12.58 16.65
N VAL A 132 6.26 -12.33 16.17
CA VAL A 132 6.55 -12.11 14.74
C VAL A 132 6.02 -13.26 13.88
N HIS A 133 6.11 -14.49 14.33
CA HIS A 133 5.62 -15.64 13.60
C HIS A 133 4.09 -15.71 13.54
N SER A 134 3.41 -15.40 14.64
CA SER A 134 1.94 -15.43 14.71
C SER A 134 1.28 -14.24 13.99
N THR A 135 2.03 -13.19 13.71
CA THR A 135 1.55 -11.98 12.98
C THR A 135 2.03 -11.92 11.53
N SER A 136 2.84 -12.89 11.09
CA SER A 136 3.38 -12.96 9.73
C SER A 136 2.74 -14.13 8.97
N MET A 137 2.72 -14.01 7.65
CA MET A 137 2.24 -15.07 6.77
C MET A 137 3.27 -15.39 5.70
N THR A 138 3.49 -16.69 5.45
CA THR A 138 4.30 -17.20 4.35
C THR A 138 3.37 -17.72 3.27
N PHE A 139 3.52 -17.25 2.04
CA PHE A 139 2.70 -17.69 0.92
C PHE A 139 3.38 -18.81 0.14
N LEU A 140 2.62 -19.86 -0.13
CA LEU A 140 3.08 -21.03 -0.86
C LEU A 140 2.22 -21.28 -2.09
N SER A 141 2.80 -21.90 -3.11
CA SER A 141 2.01 -22.46 -4.21
C SER A 141 1.15 -23.61 -3.70
N GLN A 142 0.05 -23.92 -4.40
CA GLN A 142 -0.79 -25.08 -4.09
C GLN A 142 0.02 -26.40 -4.09
N ALA A 143 0.94 -26.54 -5.06
CA ALA A 143 1.79 -27.73 -5.14
C ALA A 143 2.75 -27.87 -3.96
N ALA A 144 3.38 -26.76 -3.54
CA ALA A 144 4.28 -26.76 -2.39
C ALA A 144 3.52 -27.06 -1.07
N PHE A 145 2.33 -26.51 -0.92
CA PHE A 145 1.48 -26.80 0.24
C PHE A 145 1.06 -28.26 0.28
N ALA A 146 0.57 -28.80 -0.84
CA ALA A 146 0.17 -30.21 -0.95
C ALA A 146 1.33 -31.20 -0.71
N ALA A 147 2.56 -30.79 -1.07
CA ALA A 147 3.78 -31.58 -0.81
C ALA A 147 4.31 -31.46 0.63
N GLY A 148 3.64 -30.71 1.53
CA GLY A 148 4.06 -30.54 2.92
C GLY A 148 5.38 -29.77 3.10
N ILE A 149 5.75 -28.90 2.15
CA ILE A 149 7.02 -28.16 2.19
C ILE A 149 7.11 -27.26 3.42
N HIS A 150 6.02 -26.69 3.89
CA HIS A 150 5.98 -25.85 5.09
C HIS A 150 6.36 -26.63 6.35
N GLU A 151 5.97 -27.90 6.46
CA GLU A 151 6.33 -28.79 7.56
C GLU A 151 7.81 -29.20 7.47
N GLN A 152 8.27 -29.58 6.26
CA GLN A 152 9.66 -29.95 6.01
C GLN A 152 10.64 -28.83 6.34
N LEU A 153 10.26 -27.58 6.07
CA LEU A 153 11.06 -26.38 6.37
C LEU A 153 10.89 -25.88 7.81
N GLY A 154 9.96 -26.46 8.58
CA GLY A 154 9.67 -26.04 9.95
C GLY A 154 9.20 -24.59 10.04
N LEU A 155 8.40 -24.11 9.08
CA LEU A 155 7.90 -22.75 9.05
C LEU A 155 7.00 -22.49 10.27
N GLN A 156 7.26 -21.37 10.94
CA GLN A 156 6.52 -20.98 12.16
C GLN A 156 5.44 -19.93 11.87
N SER A 157 5.48 -19.28 10.70
CA SER A 157 4.51 -18.28 10.29
C SER A 157 3.17 -18.91 9.90
N LEU A 158 2.10 -18.12 9.88
CA LEU A 158 0.85 -18.51 9.24
C LEU A 158 1.11 -18.89 7.79
N ILE A 159 0.39 -19.86 7.28
CA ILE A 159 0.55 -20.31 5.88
C ILE A 159 -0.67 -19.85 5.06
N GLY A 160 -0.40 -19.11 4.00
CA GLY A 160 -1.36 -18.75 2.97
C GLY A 160 -1.08 -19.49 1.67
N VAL A 161 -2.12 -19.96 1.00
CA VAL A 161 -1.98 -20.67 -0.28
C VAL A 161 -2.39 -19.76 -1.43
N VAL A 162 -1.48 -19.56 -2.38
CA VAL A 162 -1.72 -18.71 -3.57
C VAL A 162 -2.83 -19.31 -4.44
N LYS A 163 -3.79 -18.45 -4.88
CA LYS A 163 -4.93 -18.84 -5.70
C LYS A 163 -5.14 -17.84 -6.84
N GLY A 164 -5.33 -18.31 -8.07
CA GLY A 164 -5.81 -17.50 -9.21
C GLY A 164 -4.83 -16.47 -9.76
N CYS A 165 -3.55 -16.43 -9.35
CA CYS A 165 -2.59 -15.42 -9.79
C CYS A 165 -2.31 -15.44 -11.32
N ARG A 166 -2.53 -16.57 -12.00
CA ARG A 166 -2.33 -16.71 -13.46
C ARG A 166 -3.52 -16.26 -14.30
N THR A 167 -4.65 -16.02 -13.68
CA THR A 167 -5.90 -15.59 -14.34
C THR A 167 -6.29 -14.17 -13.94
N ALA A 168 -5.46 -13.49 -13.15
CA ALA A 168 -5.70 -12.12 -12.75
C ALA A 168 -5.54 -11.19 -13.95
N THR A 169 -6.56 -10.36 -14.20
CA THR A 169 -6.64 -9.42 -15.31
C THR A 169 -6.88 -8.01 -14.81
N LYS A 170 -6.68 -7.02 -15.66
CA LYS A 170 -6.77 -5.61 -15.28
C LYS A 170 -8.19 -5.18 -14.86
N ASP A 171 -9.23 -5.77 -15.42
CA ASP A 171 -10.63 -5.52 -15.08
C ASP A 171 -10.97 -5.89 -13.63
N GLN A 172 -10.16 -6.73 -12.99
CA GLN A 172 -10.30 -7.11 -11.58
C GLN A 172 -9.66 -6.10 -10.61
N MET A 173 -8.95 -5.10 -11.12
CA MET A 173 -8.18 -4.16 -10.30
C MET A 173 -9.09 -3.11 -9.66
N ILE A 174 -9.21 -3.15 -8.36
CA ILE A 174 -10.07 -2.27 -7.56
C ILE A 174 -9.71 -0.80 -7.80
N HIS A 175 -10.69 0.00 -8.22
CA HIS A 175 -10.57 1.43 -8.56
C HIS A 175 -9.54 1.75 -9.67
N ASN A 176 -8.95 0.76 -10.34
CA ASN A 176 -7.90 0.94 -11.35
C ASN A 176 -8.07 -0.01 -12.54
N ASP A 177 -9.29 -0.33 -12.88
CA ASP A 177 -9.72 -1.27 -13.91
C ASP A 177 -9.78 -0.69 -15.33
N TRP A 178 -9.66 0.63 -15.48
CA TRP A 178 -9.71 1.28 -16.79
C TRP A 178 -8.67 0.72 -17.77
N GLN A 179 -9.14 0.31 -18.95
CA GLN A 179 -8.36 -0.31 -20.03
C GLN A 179 -8.50 0.54 -21.31
N PRO A 180 -7.81 1.68 -21.39
CA PRO A 180 -7.85 2.51 -22.58
C PRO A 180 -7.12 1.84 -23.76
N ASP A 181 -7.52 2.19 -24.96
CA ASP A 181 -6.70 1.95 -26.16
C ASP A 181 -5.51 2.91 -26.14
N ILE A 182 -4.32 2.37 -25.89
CA ILE A 182 -3.07 3.14 -25.83
C ILE A 182 -2.35 3.06 -27.17
N GLN A 183 -2.11 4.22 -27.78
CA GLN A 183 -1.30 4.34 -28.96
C GLN A 183 -0.08 5.21 -28.69
N VAL A 184 1.06 4.79 -29.22
CA VAL A 184 2.33 5.51 -29.09
C VAL A 184 2.87 5.77 -30.50
N ASP A 185 3.08 7.04 -30.85
CA ASP A 185 3.73 7.42 -32.07
C ASP A 185 5.24 7.11 -31.97
N PRO A 186 5.80 6.25 -32.86
CA PRO A 186 7.21 5.86 -32.75
C PRO A 186 8.20 6.93 -33.16
N GLN A 187 7.75 8.03 -33.76
CA GLN A 187 8.62 9.15 -34.19
C GLN A 187 8.58 10.32 -33.20
N THR A 188 7.38 10.69 -32.76
CA THR A 188 7.19 11.83 -31.85
C THR A 188 7.19 11.42 -30.39
N TYR A 189 6.99 10.12 -30.10
CA TYR A 189 6.77 9.55 -28.77
C TYR A 189 5.52 10.09 -28.05
N GLU A 190 4.61 10.69 -28.80
CA GLU A 190 3.32 11.08 -28.25
C GLU A 190 2.50 9.84 -27.88
N VAL A 191 1.87 9.91 -26.73
CA VAL A 191 1.02 8.82 -26.21
C VAL A 191 -0.42 9.29 -26.13
N THR A 192 -1.32 8.55 -26.75
CA THR A 192 -2.75 8.78 -26.62
C THR A 192 -3.43 7.64 -25.87
N ALA A 193 -4.53 7.95 -25.19
CA ALA A 193 -5.42 6.98 -24.56
C ALA A 193 -6.85 7.27 -25.01
N ASP A 194 -7.49 6.31 -25.67
CA ASP A 194 -8.81 6.49 -26.30
C ASP A 194 -8.86 7.75 -27.21
N GLY A 195 -7.76 8.01 -27.95
CA GLY A 195 -7.61 9.16 -28.83
C GLY A 195 -7.26 10.48 -28.12
N MET A 196 -7.20 10.52 -26.81
CA MET A 196 -6.81 11.70 -26.02
C MET A 196 -5.32 11.75 -25.79
N LEU A 197 -4.64 12.82 -26.20
CA LEU A 197 -3.21 13.02 -25.95
C LEU A 197 -2.93 13.10 -24.44
N LEU A 198 -2.00 12.27 -23.99
CA LEU A 198 -1.56 12.28 -22.59
C LEU A 198 -0.40 13.25 -22.41
N THR A 199 -0.63 14.31 -21.67
CA THR A 199 0.39 15.28 -21.28
C THR A 199 0.53 15.33 -19.76
N CYS A 200 1.72 15.72 -19.31
CA CYS A 200 2.00 15.87 -17.90
C CYS A 200 2.99 17.01 -17.70
N GLU A 201 2.51 18.11 -17.18
CA GLU A 201 3.36 19.27 -16.93
C GLU A 201 4.37 19.01 -15.81
N PRO A 202 5.56 19.64 -15.87
CA PRO A 202 6.50 19.63 -14.75
C PRO A 202 5.85 20.17 -13.47
N VAL A 203 6.44 19.86 -12.34
CA VAL A 203 6.04 20.46 -11.05
C VAL A 203 7.19 21.30 -10.51
N ASP A 204 6.88 22.50 -10.05
CA ASP A 204 7.84 23.42 -9.44
C ASP A 204 8.04 23.13 -7.96
N VAL A 205 7.00 22.58 -7.30
CA VAL A 205 7.01 22.29 -5.86
C VAL A 205 6.55 20.87 -5.59
N LEU A 206 7.36 20.14 -4.82
CA LEU A 206 6.99 18.82 -4.26
C LEU A 206 6.74 18.96 -2.76
N PRO A 207 5.67 18.37 -2.22
CA PRO A 207 5.46 18.34 -0.78
C PRO A 207 6.64 17.65 -0.08
N MET A 208 7.20 18.29 0.94
CA MET A 208 8.36 17.77 1.66
C MET A 208 7.98 17.00 2.92
N ALA A 209 7.19 17.60 3.78
CA ALA A 209 6.78 17.01 5.06
C ALA A 209 5.49 16.21 4.94
N GLN A 210 4.51 16.75 4.27
CA GLN A 210 3.25 16.08 3.96
C GLN A 210 3.25 15.74 2.47
N ARG A 211 2.95 14.51 2.12
CA ARG A 211 3.08 14.01 0.75
C ARG A 211 1.79 14.14 -0.04
N TYR A 212 0.68 14.18 0.65
CA TYR A 212 -0.65 14.36 0.08
C TYR A 212 -1.51 15.22 0.99
N PHE A 213 -2.21 16.18 0.41
CA PHE A 213 -3.13 17.04 1.13
C PHE A 213 -4.56 16.56 0.89
N LEU A 214 -5.26 16.23 1.97
CA LEU A 214 -6.62 15.67 1.93
C LEU A 214 -7.69 16.69 1.55
N PHE A 215 -7.41 17.97 1.66
CA PHE A 215 -8.35 19.09 1.43
C PHE A 215 -7.61 20.37 1.06
#